data_526ab70d503a4bd2813877f018a3b335
#
_entry.id   526ab70d503a4bd2813877f018a3b335
#
_cell.length_a   1.000
_cell.length_b   1.000
_cell.length_c   1.000
_cell.angle_alpha   90.00
_cell.angle_beta   90.00
_cell.angle_gamma   90.00
#
_symmetry.space_group_name_H-M   'P 1'
#
loop_
_entity.id
_entity.type
_entity.pdbx_description
1 polymer ?
#
loop_
_entity_poly.entity_id
_entity_poly.type
_entity_poly.pdbx_seq_one_letter_code
_entity_poly.pdbx_strand_id
1 'polypeptide(L)'
;ASLSEPGLERVRDRLMPLLERVEPWTGERVRARVAARQAVIPAAFTHPEVEPTVIGRHFATKVNANVGTSASSSDWREEGRKMQEALARGADTVMDLSTGRCIRETREMILRGSPVPVGTVPLYETLERAGGDPLALSWEIFRDVLEDQARAGVDYMTIHAGLLLPHVELTRSRLTGIVSRGGGMMARWMKAFGRENFLYEHFDEILDIAAHYDLTLSLGDGLRPGAGCDAGDAAQWEEVMTLGALAKRGLEYGVQCMIEGPGH
;
A
#
# COMPACT_ATOMS: atom_id res chain seq x y z
N ALA A 1 11.13 -13.41 26.22
CA ALA A 1 11.30 -14.63 27.00
C ALA A 1 11.51 -15.78 26.00
N SER A 2 12.69 -16.43 26.03
CA SER A 2 12.95 -17.63 25.22
C SER A 2 12.05 -18.77 25.73
N LEU A 3 11.33 -19.43 24.82
CA LEU A 3 10.63 -20.67 25.15
C LEU A 3 11.69 -21.72 25.53
N SER A 4 11.46 -22.43 26.65
CA SER A 4 12.28 -23.59 27.03
C SER A 4 12.15 -24.70 26.00
N GLU A 5 13.19 -25.55 25.80
CA GLU A 5 13.13 -26.69 24.85
C GLU A 5 11.85 -27.53 24.96
N PRO A 6 11.36 -27.92 26.15
CA PRO A 6 10.07 -28.62 26.29
C PRO A 6 8.84 -27.81 25.88
N GLY A 7 8.96 -26.48 25.85
CA GLY A 7 7.90 -25.57 25.36
C GLY A 7 7.85 -25.54 23.84
N LEU A 8 8.99 -25.55 23.19
CA LEU A 8 9.10 -25.60 21.72
C LEU A 8 8.65 -26.96 21.16
N GLU A 9 8.97 -28.07 21.82
CA GLU A 9 8.49 -29.41 21.45
C GLU A 9 6.96 -29.49 21.52
N ARG A 10 6.34 -29.02 22.60
CA ARG A 10 4.88 -28.99 22.73
C ARG A 10 4.21 -28.12 21.65
N VAL A 11 4.80 -27.02 21.28
CA VAL A 11 4.30 -26.17 20.19
C VAL A 11 4.44 -26.90 18.84
N ARG A 12 5.60 -27.50 18.59
CA ARG A 12 5.85 -28.31 17.38
C ARG A 12 4.85 -29.46 17.28
N ASP A 13 4.66 -30.25 18.32
CA ASP A 13 3.77 -31.42 18.31
C ASP A 13 2.29 -31.07 18.11
N ARG A 14 1.90 -29.83 18.45
CA ARG A 14 0.55 -29.32 18.17
C ARG A 14 0.42 -28.71 16.78
N LEU A 15 1.48 -28.12 16.23
CA LEU A 15 1.45 -27.48 14.92
C LEU A 15 1.71 -28.45 13.78
N MET A 16 2.60 -29.44 13.94
CA MET A 16 2.94 -30.39 12.88
C MET A 16 1.73 -31.15 12.31
N PRO A 17 0.79 -31.69 13.12
CA PRO A 17 -0.41 -32.32 12.58
C PRO A 17 -1.36 -31.36 11.84
N LEU A 18 -1.27 -30.06 12.14
CA LEU A 18 -2.05 -29.02 11.43
C LEU A 18 -1.36 -28.66 10.11
N LEU A 19 -0.03 -28.63 10.07
CA LEU A 19 0.75 -28.37 8.87
C LEU A 19 0.70 -29.55 7.88
N GLU A 20 0.71 -30.78 8.37
CA GLU A 20 0.56 -31.99 7.55
C GLU A 20 -0.82 -32.12 6.87
N ARG A 21 -1.84 -31.44 7.41
CA ARG A 21 -3.19 -31.35 6.80
C ARG A 21 -3.32 -30.23 5.76
N VAL A 22 -2.32 -29.39 5.62
CA VAL A 22 -2.35 -28.32 4.61
C VAL A 22 -1.93 -28.93 3.28
N GLU A 23 -2.89 -29.11 2.40
CA GLU A 23 -2.59 -29.49 1.03
C GLU A 23 -1.67 -28.45 0.37
N PRO A 24 -0.64 -28.89 -0.38
CA PRO A 24 0.30 -27.99 -1.00
C PRO A 24 -0.43 -27.04 -1.98
N TRP A 25 0.07 -25.82 -2.09
CA TRP A 25 -0.42 -24.85 -3.04
C TRP A 25 -0.01 -25.28 -4.46
N THR A 26 -1.01 -25.44 -5.32
CA THR A 26 -0.81 -25.66 -6.77
C THR A 26 -1.20 -24.39 -7.53
N GLY A 27 -0.69 -24.22 -8.75
CA GLY A 27 -1.06 -23.10 -9.61
C GLY A 27 -2.57 -23.00 -9.84
N GLU A 28 -3.30 -24.11 -9.92
CA GLU A 28 -4.76 -24.13 -10.03
C GLU A 28 -5.45 -23.59 -8.77
N ARG A 29 -4.99 -23.98 -7.59
CA ARG A 29 -5.52 -23.50 -6.32
C ARG A 29 -5.25 -22.00 -6.13
N VAL A 30 -4.06 -21.53 -6.51
CA VAL A 30 -3.73 -20.09 -6.49
C VAL A 30 -4.67 -19.35 -7.45
N ARG A 31 -4.79 -19.82 -8.70
CA ARG A 31 -5.69 -19.21 -9.69
C ARG A 31 -7.14 -19.15 -9.20
N ALA A 32 -7.64 -20.22 -8.60
CA ALA A 32 -8.99 -20.26 -8.05
C ALA A 32 -9.19 -19.22 -6.93
N ARG A 33 -8.18 -18.98 -6.07
CA ARG A 33 -8.26 -17.97 -5.00
C ARG A 33 -8.22 -16.54 -5.55
N VAL A 34 -7.40 -16.28 -6.56
CA VAL A 34 -7.37 -15.00 -7.26
C VAL A 34 -8.70 -14.75 -7.97
N ALA A 35 -9.21 -15.74 -8.72
CA ALA A 35 -10.51 -15.65 -9.38
C ALA A 35 -11.69 -15.46 -8.39
N ALA A 36 -11.61 -16.06 -7.20
CA ALA A 36 -12.56 -15.88 -6.12
C ALA A 36 -12.36 -14.56 -5.34
N ARG A 37 -11.41 -13.72 -5.75
CA ARG A 37 -11.11 -12.41 -5.11
C ARG A 37 -10.66 -12.54 -3.65
N GLN A 38 -9.98 -13.62 -3.32
CA GLN A 38 -9.48 -13.93 -1.98
C GLN A 38 -7.96 -13.78 -1.88
N ALA A 39 -7.32 -13.44 -2.98
CA ALA A 39 -5.88 -13.17 -3.09
C ALA A 39 -5.60 -12.24 -4.25
N VAL A 40 -4.47 -11.55 -4.17
CA VAL A 40 -3.88 -10.71 -5.23
C VAL A 40 -2.44 -11.15 -5.50
N ILE A 41 -1.94 -10.84 -6.68
CA ILE A 41 -0.56 -11.07 -7.09
C ILE A 41 -0.03 -9.74 -7.64
N PRO A 42 0.56 -8.88 -6.80
CA PRO A 42 1.14 -7.64 -7.26
C PRO A 42 2.44 -7.94 -8.02
N ALA A 43 2.37 -7.86 -9.35
CA ALA A 43 3.51 -8.08 -10.24
C ALA A 43 3.23 -7.39 -11.57
N ALA A 44 3.76 -6.18 -11.75
CA ALA A 44 3.59 -5.41 -12.98
C ALA A 44 4.41 -6.03 -14.11
N PHE A 45 3.86 -6.13 -15.32
CA PHE A 45 4.59 -6.65 -16.48
C PHE A 45 5.79 -5.77 -16.88
N THR A 46 5.82 -4.53 -16.39
CA THR A 46 6.94 -3.58 -16.56
C THR A 46 8.06 -3.75 -15.53
N HIS A 47 7.95 -4.72 -14.60
CA HIS A 47 8.98 -5.07 -13.60
C HIS A 47 9.52 -6.48 -13.88
N PRO A 48 10.45 -6.64 -14.81
CA PRO A 48 10.93 -7.97 -15.25
C PRO A 48 11.73 -8.73 -14.19
N GLU A 49 12.24 -8.05 -13.16
CA GLU A 49 13.02 -8.66 -12.08
C GLU A 49 12.13 -9.29 -10.99
N VAL A 50 10.82 -9.00 -10.96
CA VAL A 50 9.94 -9.44 -9.89
C VAL A 50 9.64 -10.94 -9.95
N GLU A 51 9.77 -11.61 -8.82
CA GLU A 51 9.20 -12.93 -8.57
C GLU A 51 7.81 -12.76 -7.97
N PRO A 52 6.73 -13.14 -8.68
CA PRO A 52 5.37 -12.91 -8.22
C PRO A 52 5.11 -13.56 -6.86
N THR A 53 4.55 -12.80 -5.94
CA THR A 53 4.13 -13.29 -4.62
C THR A 53 2.63 -13.19 -4.45
N VAL A 54 2.03 -14.16 -3.76
CA VAL A 54 0.56 -14.19 -3.53
C VAL A 54 0.26 -13.61 -2.16
N ILE A 55 -0.57 -12.59 -2.11
CA ILE A 55 -1.06 -11.96 -0.87
C ILE A 55 -2.55 -12.30 -0.72
N GLY A 56 -2.94 -12.89 0.40
CA GLY A 56 -4.33 -13.23 0.64
C GLY A 56 -4.55 -14.06 1.89
N ARG A 57 -5.81 -14.10 2.33
CA ARG A 57 -6.24 -14.67 3.61
C ARG A 57 -5.81 -16.13 3.85
N HIS A 58 -5.67 -16.92 2.79
CA HIS A 58 -5.37 -18.34 2.86
C HIS A 58 -3.86 -18.65 2.68
N PHE A 59 -3.05 -17.63 2.53
CA PHE A 59 -1.61 -17.74 2.33
C PHE A 59 -0.85 -17.29 3.58
N ALA A 60 0.45 -17.60 3.64
CA ALA A 60 1.30 -17.10 4.70
C ALA A 60 1.26 -15.56 4.74
N THR A 61 1.24 -14.99 5.94
CA THR A 61 1.33 -13.55 6.15
C THR A 61 2.60 -13.01 5.52
N LYS A 62 2.47 -11.93 4.76
CA LYS A 62 3.60 -11.27 4.09
C LYS A 62 4.17 -10.16 4.94
N VAL A 63 5.48 -10.02 4.86
CA VAL A 63 6.22 -8.94 5.53
C VAL A 63 6.61 -7.91 4.49
N ASN A 64 6.10 -6.68 4.65
CA ASN A 64 6.50 -5.54 3.84
C ASN A 64 7.61 -4.76 4.55
N ALA A 65 8.66 -4.39 3.83
CA ALA A 65 9.71 -3.52 4.30
C ALA A 65 9.57 -2.12 3.70
N ASN A 66 9.54 -1.10 4.56
CA ASN A 66 9.52 0.29 4.12
C ASN A 66 10.95 0.83 4.02
N VAL A 67 11.28 1.39 2.88
CA VAL A 67 12.52 2.13 2.60
C VAL A 67 12.19 3.47 1.96
N GLY A 68 13.16 4.33 1.79
CA GLY A 68 12.97 5.58 1.07
C GLY A 68 13.73 6.76 1.66
N THR A 69 14.13 7.67 0.79
CA THR A 69 14.80 8.91 1.14
C THR A 69 13.85 9.92 1.77
N SER A 70 14.41 10.90 2.48
CA SER A 70 13.67 12.03 3.03
C SER A 70 14.37 13.35 2.71
N ALA A 71 13.69 14.48 2.92
CA ALA A 71 14.30 15.80 2.72
C ALA A 71 15.54 16.04 3.58
N SER A 72 15.66 15.36 4.73
CA SER A 72 16.77 15.48 5.67
C SER A 72 17.83 14.37 5.54
N SER A 73 17.52 13.26 4.87
CA SER A 73 18.40 12.11 4.69
C SER A 73 18.14 11.50 3.31
N SER A 74 18.98 11.84 2.33
CA SER A 74 18.74 11.56 0.92
C SER A 74 19.88 10.77 0.27
N ASP A 75 20.38 9.74 0.93
CA ASP A 75 21.33 8.83 0.30
C ASP A 75 20.59 7.59 -0.25
N TRP A 76 20.28 7.61 -1.56
CA TRP A 76 19.64 6.49 -2.26
C TRP A 76 20.46 5.19 -2.20
N ARG A 77 21.80 5.27 -2.03
CA ARG A 77 22.66 4.09 -1.86
C ARG A 77 22.45 3.45 -0.50
N GLU A 78 22.19 4.24 0.54
CA GLU A 78 21.82 3.75 1.86
C GLU A 78 20.48 3.03 1.83
N GLU A 79 19.49 3.60 1.11
CA GLU A 79 18.19 2.97 0.93
C GLU A 79 18.31 1.62 0.18
N GLY A 80 19.21 1.53 -0.81
CA GLY A 80 19.54 0.26 -1.47
C GLY A 80 20.11 -0.78 -0.51
N ARG A 81 21.01 -0.39 0.40
CA ARG A 81 21.55 -1.32 1.42
C ARG A 81 20.47 -1.78 2.39
N LYS A 82 19.59 -0.87 2.84
CA LYS A 82 18.45 -1.23 3.71
C LYS A 82 17.50 -2.21 3.02
N MET A 83 17.21 -1.99 1.74
CA MET A 83 16.41 -2.92 0.96
C MET A 83 17.06 -4.30 0.91
N GLN A 84 18.34 -4.41 0.56
CA GLN A 84 19.04 -5.69 0.50
C GLN A 84 19.06 -6.40 1.86
N GLU A 85 19.26 -5.67 2.96
CA GLU A 85 19.17 -6.23 4.31
C GLU A 85 17.76 -6.73 4.64
N ALA A 86 16.73 -6.00 4.25
CA ALA A 86 15.33 -6.41 4.45
C ALA A 86 15.02 -7.69 3.67
N LEU A 87 15.46 -7.78 2.41
CA LEU A 87 15.30 -8.96 1.55
C LEU A 87 16.03 -10.17 2.13
N ALA A 88 17.27 -9.99 2.59
CA ALA A 88 18.06 -11.06 3.23
C ALA A 88 17.41 -11.58 4.53
N ARG A 89 16.57 -10.77 5.18
CA ARG A 89 15.78 -11.14 6.37
C ARG A 89 14.38 -11.65 6.06
N GLY A 90 14.03 -11.80 4.79
CA GLY A 90 12.78 -12.41 4.36
C GLY A 90 11.62 -11.43 4.17
N ALA A 91 11.88 -10.19 3.80
CA ALA A 91 10.83 -9.30 3.33
C ALA A 91 10.20 -9.86 2.04
N ASP A 92 8.88 -9.96 2.03
CA ASP A 92 8.08 -10.46 0.90
C ASP A 92 7.73 -9.36 -0.11
N THR A 93 7.72 -8.10 0.33
CA THR A 93 7.49 -6.90 -0.48
C THR A 93 8.33 -5.74 0.04
N VAL A 94 8.60 -4.77 -0.82
CA VAL A 94 9.28 -3.52 -0.46
C VAL A 94 8.38 -2.35 -0.82
N MET A 95 8.34 -1.33 0.03
CA MET A 95 7.63 -0.10 -0.28
C MET A 95 8.57 1.08 -0.25
N ASP A 96 8.67 1.78 -1.40
CA ASP A 96 9.40 3.03 -1.53
C ASP A 96 8.55 4.20 -1.03
N LEU A 97 8.90 4.73 0.12
CA LEU A 97 8.25 5.89 0.75
C LEU A 97 9.08 7.17 0.59
N SER A 98 9.90 7.23 -0.44
CA SER A 98 10.78 8.38 -0.71
C SER A 98 10.03 9.69 -0.78
N THR A 99 10.64 10.71 -0.19
CA THR A 99 10.24 12.11 -0.27
C THR A 99 11.48 12.96 -0.55
N GLY A 100 11.29 14.17 -1.09
CA GLY A 100 12.41 15.06 -1.42
C GLY A 100 12.94 14.87 -2.85
N ARG A 101 14.19 15.23 -3.08
CA ARG A 101 14.68 15.49 -4.45
C ARG A 101 15.03 14.26 -5.29
N CYS A 102 15.31 13.11 -4.68
CA CYS A 102 15.85 11.94 -5.39
C CYS A 102 14.83 10.79 -5.46
N ILE A 103 13.53 11.10 -5.53
CA ILE A 103 12.47 10.07 -5.53
C ILE A 103 12.60 9.15 -6.74
N ARG A 104 12.79 9.71 -7.93
CA ARG A 104 12.87 8.94 -9.18
C ARG A 104 14.08 8.01 -9.21
N GLU A 105 15.26 8.53 -8.86
CA GLU A 105 16.51 7.77 -8.83
C GLU A 105 16.45 6.66 -7.78
N THR A 106 15.87 6.95 -6.60
CA THR A 106 15.69 5.97 -5.54
C THR A 106 14.74 4.86 -5.97
N ARG A 107 13.60 5.20 -6.56
CA ARG A 107 12.63 4.23 -7.08
C ARG A 107 13.24 3.33 -8.16
N GLU A 108 13.94 3.91 -9.13
CA GLU A 108 14.59 3.14 -10.20
C GLU A 108 15.60 2.14 -9.63
N MET A 109 16.43 2.57 -8.69
CA MET A 109 17.39 1.70 -8.00
C MET A 109 16.68 0.58 -7.23
N ILE A 110 15.58 0.88 -6.52
CA ILE A 110 14.81 -0.12 -5.78
C ILE A 110 14.18 -1.13 -6.75
N LEU A 111 13.53 -0.67 -7.81
CA LEU A 111 12.89 -1.53 -8.82
C LEU A 111 13.89 -2.48 -9.47
N ARG A 112 15.01 -1.95 -9.97
CA ARG A 112 16.03 -2.79 -10.64
C ARG A 112 16.79 -3.70 -9.68
N GLY A 113 16.76 -3.42 -8.38
CA GLY A 113 17.44 -4.22 -7.35
C GLY A 113 16.54 -5.17 -6.56
N SER A 114 15.22 -5.13 -6.77
CA SER A 114 14.25 -5.90 -6.00
C SER A 114 13.73 -7.11 -6.78
N PRO A 115 13.90 -8.34 -6.26
CA PRO A 115 13.23 -9.51 -6.81
C PRO A 115 11.81 -9.71 -6.24
N VAL A 116 11.37 -8.84 -5.33
CA VAL A 116 10.03 -8.91 -4.72
C VAL A 116 9.20 -7.71 -5.15
N PRO A 117 7.86 -7.77 -5.05
CA PRO A 117 6.99 -6.68 -5.45
C PRO A 117 7.34 -5.36 -4.76
N VAL A 118 7.38 -4.27 -5.53
CA VAL A 118 7.67 -2.92 -5.07
C VAL A 118 6.42 -2.07 -5.09
N GLY A 119 6.11 -1.46 -3.95
CA GLY A 119 5.02 -0.52 -3.80
C GLY A 119 5.49 0.92 -3.65
N THR A 120 4.60 1.87 -3.94
CA THR A 120 4.82 3.30 -3.76
C THR A 120 3.59 4.02 -3.22
N VAL A 121 3.78 5.30 -2.84
CA VAL A 121 2.69 6.23 -2.54
C VAL A 121 2.80 7.41 -3.52
N PRO A 122 2.10 7.39 -4.68
CA PRO A 122 2.25 8.41 -5.72
C PRO A 122 2.03 9.84 -5.20
N LEU A 123 1.18 10.01 -4.19
CA LEU A 123 0.90 11.30 -3.58
C LEU A 123 2.16 12.00 -3.02
N TYR A 124 3.20 11.25 -2.64
CA TYR A 124 4.44 11.84 -2.14
C TYR A 124 5.26 12.51 -3.25
N GLU A 125 5.37 11.87 -4.41
CA GLU A 125 6.00 12.49 -5.58
C GLU A 125 5.13 13.62 -6.15
N THR A 126 3.80 13.49 -6.09
CA THR A 126 2.87 14.55 -6.46
C THR A 126 3.12 15.81 -5.63
N LEU A 127 3.31 15.66 -4.31
CA LEU A 127 3.65 16.78 -3.42
C LEU A 127 4.98 17.43 -3.81
N GLU A 128 5.99 16.65 -4.13
CA GLU A 128 7.29 17.18 -4.57
C GLU A 128 7.16 17.96 -5.88
N ARG A 129 6.45 17.41 -6.88
CA ARG A 129 6.17 18.10 -8.16
C ARG A 129 5.32 19.36 -7.97
N ALA A 130 4.48 19.38 -6.93
CA ALA A 130 3.70 20.56 -6.53
C ALA A 130 4.49 21.57 -5.68
N GLY A 131 5.83 21.46 -5.62
CA GLY A 131 6.70 22.37 -4.86
C GLY A 131 6.64 22.19 -3.35
N GLY A 132 6.16 21.06 -2.86
CA GLY A 132 6.06 20.75 -1.42
C GLY A 132 4.85 21.37 -0.71
N ASP A 133 3.97 22.06 -1.43
CA ASP A 133 2.74 22.62 -0.86
C ASP A 133 1.53 21.68 -1.07
N PRO A 134 0.94 21.11 -0.02
CA PRO A 134 -0.26 20.31 -0.15
C PRO A 134 -1.45 21.03 -0.80
N LEU A 135 -1.50 22.35 -0.76
CA LEU A 135 -2.57 23.12 -1.41
C LEU A 135 -2.36 23.29 -2.93
N ALA A 136 -1.16 23.01 -3.43
CA ALA A 136 -0.87 22.98 -4.85
C ALA A 136 -1.07 21.60 -5.50
N LEU A 137 -1.52 20.60 -4.74
CA LEU A 137 -1.87 19.29 -5.29
C LEU A 137 -3.03 19.42 -6.28
N SER A 138 -2.94 18.68 -7.40
CA SER A 138 -4.03 18.58 -8.37
C SER A 138 -4.12 17.18 -8.96
N TRP A 139 -5.27 16.88 -9.55
CA TRP A 139 -5.48 15.63 -10.26
C TRP A 139 -4.49 15.44 -11.42
N GLU A 140 -4.23 16.50 -12.20
CA GLU A 140 -3.34 16.44 -13.36
C GLU A 140 -1.93 16.02 -12.96
N ILE A 141 -1.36 16.64 -11.92
CA ILE A 141 -0.03 16.29 -11.41
C ILE A 141 -0.03 14.84 -10.88
N PHE A 142 -1.08 14.45 -10.15
CA PHE A 142 -1.20 13.10 -9.60
C PHE A 142 -1.29 12.04 -10.71
N ARG A 143 -2.12 12.28 -11.73
CA ARG A 143 -2.28 11.39 -12.88
C ARG A 143 -0.94 11.16 -13.60
N ASP A 144 -0.20 12.24 -13.88
CA ASP A 144 1.09 12.16 -14.56
C ASP A 144 2.11 11.37 -13.72
N VAL A 145 2.10 11.53 -12.37
CA VAL A 145 2.92 10.73 -11.45
C VAL A 145 2.51 9.27 -11.47
N LEU A 146 1.21 8.98 -11.42
CA LEU A 146 0.67 7.63 -11.42
C LEU A 146 1.12 6.86 -12.68
N GLU A 147 0.98 7.48 -13.85
CA GLU A 147 1.42 6.90 -15.13
C GLU A 147 2.94 6.71 -15.20
N ASP A 148 3.72 7.71 -14.76
CA ASP A 148 5.18 7.61 -14.75
C ASP A 148 5.68 6.46 -13.86
N GLN A 149 5.06 6.27 -12.70
CA GLN A 149 5.42 5.19 -11.78
C GLN A 149 4.98 3.82 -12.30
N ALA A 150 3.78 3.72 -12.88
CA ALA A 150 3.30 2.48 -13.51
C ALA A 150 4.21 2.07 -14.68
N ARG A 151 4.61 3.02 -15.53
CA ARG A 151 5.54 2.79 -16.64
C ARG A 151 6.93 2.36 -16.17
N ALA A 152 7.38 2.87 -15.02
CA ALA A 152 8.66 2.49 -14.42
C ALA A 152 8.69 1.05 -13.88
N GLY A 153 7.53 0.44 -13.60
CA GLY A 153 7.42 -0.94 -13.14
C GLY A 153 7.01 -1.10 -11.67
N VAL A 154 6.35 -0.10 -11.09
CA VAL A 154 5.80 -0.24 -9.75
C VAL A 154 4.69 -1.29 -9.75
N ASP A 155 4.74 -2.26 -8.84
CA ASP A 155 3.83 -3.41 -8.79
C ASP A 155 2.51 -3.10 -8.09
N TYR A 156 2.55 -2.23 -7.09
CA TYR A 156 1.34 -1.77 -6.40
C TYR A 156 1.48 -0.33 -5.88
N MET A 157 0.36 0.38 -5.82
CA MET A 157 0.38 1.78 -5.39
C MET A 157 -0.67 2.05 -4.33
N THR A 158 -0.27 2.76 -3.26
CA THR A 158 -1.19 3.19 -2.22
C THR A 158 -1.95 4.45 -2.64
N ILE A 159 -3.28 4.34 -2.70
CA ILE A 159 -4.19 5.39 -3.11
C ILE A 159 -5.14 5.73 -1.96
N HIS A 160 -5.06 6.96 -1.43
CA HIS A 160 -5.89 7.44 -0.32
C HIS A 160 -7.25 7.98 -0.81
N ALA A 161 -7.99 7.19 -1.58
CA ALA A 161 -9.28 7.59 -2.16
C ALA A 161 -10.48 7.36 -1.23
N GLY A 162 -10.31 6.61 -0.12
CA GLY A 162 -11.41 6.30 0.81
C GLY A 162 -11.76 7.42 1.78
N LEU A 163 -10.86 8.37 1.96
CA LEU A 163 -11.06 9.56 2.78
C LEU A 163 -11.98 10.54 2.06
N LEU A 164 -13.17 10.79 2.60
CA LEU A 164 -14.13 11.77 2.09
C LEU A 164 -14.25 12.98 2.99
N LEU A 165 -14.71 14.11 2.45
CA LEU A 165 -14.83 15.36 3.18
C LEU A 165 -15.67 15.25 4.47
N PRO A 166 -16.83 14.55 4.50
CA PRO A 166 -17.58 14.33 5.74
C PRO A 166 -16.80 13.54 6.79
N HIS A 167 -15.92 12.60 6.37
CA HIS A 167 -15.16 11.77 7.30
C HIS A 167 -14.12 12.58 8.09
N VAL A 168 -13.58 13.66 7.50
CA VAL A 168 -12.59 14.53 8.17
C VAL A 168 -13.16 15.14 9.44
N GLU A 169 -14.43 15.50 9.45
CA GLU A 169 -15.08 16.08 10.63
C GLU A 169 -15.19 15.08 11.80
N LEU A 170 -15.31 13.79 11.51
CA LEU A 170 -15.37 12.73 12.51
C LEU A 170 -14.06 12.57 13.30
N THR A 171 -12.93 13.09 12.76
CA THR A 171 -11.63 13.01 13.44
C THR A 171 -11.39 14.09 14.50
N ARG A 172 -12.30 15.05 14.65
CA ARG A 172 -12.11 16.22 15.56
C ARG A 172 -11.93 15.85 17.03
N SER A 173 -12.55 14.76 17.45
CA SER A 173 -12.48 14.28 18.84
C SER A 173 -11.28 13.35 19.11
N ARG A 174 -10.50 13.00 18.10
CA ARG A 174 -9.36 12.12 18.23
C ARG A 174 -8.23 12.75 19.03
N LEU A 175 -7.58 11.95 19.84
CA LEU A 175 -6.40 12.35 20.61
C LEU A 175 -5.24 12.76 19.68
N THR A 176 -5.03 12.01 18.59
CA THR A 176 -3.91 12.21 17.66
C THR A 176 -4.34 12.81 16.31
N GLY A 177 -5.64 13.05 16.10
CA GLY A 177 -6.16 13.56 14.84
C GLY A 177 -5.92 12.61 13.66
N ILE A 178 -5.39 13.12 12.54
CA ILE A 178 -5.07 12.34 11.33
C ILE A 178 -3.56 12.13 11.30
N VAL A 179 -3.12 10.89 11.51
CA VAL A 179 -1.69 10.52 11.59
C VAL A 179 -1.12 10.04 10.25
N SER A 180 -1.97 9.64 9.31
CA SER A 180 -1.54 9.31 7.95
C SER A 180 -1.00 10.54 7.24
N ARG A 181 0.21 10.44 6.65
CA ARG A 181 0.77 11.53 5.86
C ARG A 181 -0.11 11.85 4.65
N GLY A 182 -0.49 10.83 3.86
CA GLY A 182 -1.37 10.99 2.70
C GLY A 182 -2.75 11.49 3.08
N GLY A 183 -3.36 10.87 4.12
CA GLY A 183 -4.66 11.31 4.66
C GLY A 183 -4.64 12.76 5.15
N GLY A 184 -3.58 13.17 5.87
CA GLY A 184 -3.42 14.54 6.35
C GLY A 184 -3.27 15.58 5.23
N MET A 185 -2.54 15.25 4.16
CA MET A 185 -2.42 16.11 2.97
C MET A 185 -3.76 16.31 2.28
N MET A 186 -4.48 15.21 2.02
CA MET A 186 -5.80 15.26 1.37
C MET A 186 -6.82 15.98 2.23
N ALA A 187 -6.90 15.69 3.53
CA ALA A 187 -7.79 16.37 4.44
C ALA A 187 -7.54 17.88 4.49
N ARG A 188 -6.28 18.31 4.49
CA ARG A 188 -5.91 19.73 4.43
C ARG A 188 -6.36 20.38 3.12
N TRP A 189 -6.12 19.71 1.97
CA TRP A 189 -6.53 20.17 0.65
C TRP A 189 -8.06 20.32 0.59
N MET A 190 -8.80 19.27 0.94
CA MET A 190 -10.27 19.24 0.91
C MET A 190 -10.88 20.35 1.78
N LYS A 191 -10.36 20.55 2.99
CA LYS A 191 -10.83 21.62 3.89
C LYS A 191 -10.52 23.01 3.36
N ALA A 192 -9.38 23.23 2.76
CA ALA A 192 -8.98 24.52 2.22
C ALA A 192 -9.86 24.97 1.04
N PHE A 193 -10.25 24.02 0.19
CA PHE A 193 -11.03 24.32 -1.02
C PHE A 193 -12.54 24.03 -0.87
N GLY A 194 -12.96 23.40 0.22
CA GLY A 194 -14.35 22.95 0.39
C GLY A 194 -14.78 21.96 -0.69
N ARG A 195 -13.85 21.15 -1.20
CA ARG A 195 -14.05 20.17 -2.28
C ARG A 195 -13.80 18.77 -1.80
N GLU A 196 -14.39 17.80 -2.53
CA GLU A 196 -14.18 16.39 -2.26
C GLU A 196 -12.76 15.96 -2.69
N ASN A 197 -12.33 14.83 -2.18
CA ASN A 197 -11.07 14.18 -2.50
C ASN A 197 -10.96 13.90 -4.01
N PHE A 198 -10.06 14.56 -4.71
CA PHE A 198 -9.92 14.35 -6.15
C PHE A 198 -9.50 12.92 -6.51
N LEU A 199 -8.86 12.16 -5.62
CA LEU A 199 -8.56 10.75 -5.85
C LEU A 199 -9.83 9.88 -5.84
N TYR A 200 -10.85 10.28 -5.09
CA TYR A 200 -12.16 9.65 -5.11
C TYR A 200 -12.96 10.08 -6.36
N GLU A 201 -12.95 11.37 -6.68
CA GLU A 201 -13.67 11.90 -7.86
C GLU A 201 -13.16 11.29 -9.17
N HIS A 202 -11.84 11.10 -9.31
CA HIS A 202 -11.19 10.53 -10.50
C HIS A 202 -10.82 9.05 -10.36
N PHE A 203 -11.52 8.30 -9.49
CA PHE A 203 -11.13 6.92 -9.21
C PHE A 203 -11.27 6.00 -10.42
N ASP A 204 -12.21 6.26 -11.35
CA ASP A 204 -12.34 5.50 -12.60
C ASP A 204 -11.13 5.69 -13.52
N GLU A 205 -10.62 6.92 -13.62
CA GLU A 205 -9.41 7.20 -14.39
C GLU A 205 -8.18 6.52 -13.78
N ILE A 206 -8.11 6.43 -12.43
CA ILE A 206 -7.08 5.64 -11.74
C ILE A 206 -7.21 4.16 -12.09
N LEU A 207 -8.43 3.62 -12.15
CA LEU A 207 -8.68 2.23 -12.52
C LEU A 207 -8.32 1.95 -13.98
N ASP A 208 -8.60 2.86 -14.91
CA ASP A 208 -8.20 2.73 -16.33
C ASP A 208 -6.67 2.63 -16.46
N ILE A 209 -5.94 3.49 -15.75
CA ILE A 209 -4.46 3.44 -15.73
C ILE A 209 -3.99 2.13 -15.10
N ALA A 210 -4.55 1.74 -13.96
CA ALA A 210 -4.18 0.52 -13.26
C ALA A 210 -4.43 -0.74 -14.13
N ALA A 211 -5.56 -0.80 -14.83
CA ALA A 211 -5.87 -1.89 -15.75
C ALA A 211 -4.90 -1.94 -16.95
N HIS A 212 -4.50 -0.76 -17.48
CA HIS A 212 -3.58 -0.67 -18.61
C HIS A 212 -2.18 -1.23 -18.28
N TYR A 213 -1.69 -1.01 -17.05
CA TYR A 213 -0.34 -1.41 -16.61
C TYR A 213 -0.31 -2.68 -15.75
N ASP A 214 -1.44 -3.37 -15.57
CA ASP A 214 -1.60 -4.51 -14.65
C ASP A 214 -1.14 -4.17 -13.20
N LEU A 215 -1.43 -2.95 -12.79
CA LEU A 215 -1.06 -2.40 -11.49
C LEU A 215 -2.05 -2.85 -10.43
N THR A 216 -1.55 -3.32 -9.29
CA THR A 216 -2.39 -3.58 -8.10
C THR A 216 -2.57 -2.30 -7.29
N LEU A 217 -3.81 -2.00 -6.87
CA LEU A 217 -4.07 -0.87 -5.97
C LEU A 217 -4.06 -1.34 -4.51
N SER A 218 -3.32 -0.61 -3.67
CA SER A 218 -3.43 -0.66 -2.22
C SER A 218 -4.27 0.53 -1.77
N LEU A 219 -5.52 0.28 -1.36
CA LEU A 219 -6.43 1.34 -0.96
C LEU A 219 -6.10 1.77 0.47
N GLY A 220 -5.47 2.94 0.58
CA GLY A 220 -4.81 3.41 1.79
C GLY A 220 -5.76 3.92 2.86
N ASP A 221 -5.47 3.59 4.12
CA ASP A 221 -6.20 4.04 5.31
C ASP A 221 -5.76 5.45 5.77
N GLY A 222 -6.22 6.46 5.08
CA GLY A 222 -5.92 7.86 5.39
C GLY A 222 -6.40 8.31 6.78
N LEU A 223 -7.41 7.64 7.32
CA LEU A 223 -7.99 7.92 8.63
C LEU A 223 -7.69 6.84 9.68
N ARG A 224 -6.61 6.06 9.51
CA ARG A 224 -6.16 5.13 10.55
C ARG A 224 -5.92 5.86 11.87
N PRO A 225 -6.25 5.25 13.04
CA PRO A 225 -6.05 5.86 14.35
C PRO A 225 -4.57 5.86 14.72
N GLY A 226 -4.12 6.92 15.41
CA GLY A 226 -2.76 7.02 15.96
C GLY A 226 -2.66 6.63 17.43
N ALA A 227 -3.78 6.39 18.09
CA ALA A 227 -3.86 5.99 19.50
C ALA A 227 -4.92 4.92 19.69
N GLY A 228 -4.70 4.02 20.66
CA GLY A 228 -5.63 2.94 20.96
C GLY A 228 -7.03 3.40 21.37
N CYS A 229 -7.15 4.59 21.97
CA CYS A 229 -8.45 5.16 22.32
C CYS A 229 -9.25 5.67 21.11
N ASP A 230 -8.59 5.93 19.97
CA ASP A 230 -9.21 6.37 18.73
C ASP A 230 -9.56 5.16 17.82
N ALA A 231 -9.05 3.97 18.13
CA ALA A 231 -9.25 2.77 17.31
C ALA A 231 -10.71 2.32 17.29
N GLY A 232 -11.21 2.04 16.08
CA GLY A 232 -12.59 1.61 15.87
C GLY A 232 -13.61 2.75 15.93
N ASP A 233 -13.17 4.00 15.80
CA ASP A 233 -14.07 5.14 15.77
C ASP A 233 -14.85 5.25 14.44
N ALA A 234 -15.80 6.17 14.39
CA ALA A 234 -16.64 6.38 13.21
C ALA A 234 -15.82 6.76 11.97
N ALA A 235 -14.76 7.59 12.12
CA ALA A 235 -13.93 8.01 11.01
C ALA A 235 -13.22 6.83 10.35
N GLN A 236 -12.67 5.91 11.13
CA GLN A 236 -12.02 4.70 10.63
C GLN A 236 -13.02 3.80 9.89
N TRP A 237 -14.20 3.56 10.47
CA TRP A 237 -15.19 2.67 9.86
C TRP A 237 -15.80 3.23 8.58
N GLU A 238 -16.11 4.53 8.53
CA GLU A 238 -16.66 5.17 7.33
C GLU A 238 -15.66 5.11 6.17
N GLU A 239 -14.36 5.33 6.45
CA GLU A 239 -13.32 5.16 5.44
C GLU A 239 -13.24 3.70 4.95
N VAL A 240 -13.21 2.72 5.86
CA VAL A 240 -13.15 1.29 5.50
C VAL A 240 -14.34 0.88 4.63
N MET A 241 -15.55 1.38 4.92
CA MET A 241 -16.73 1.11 4.09
C MET A 241 -16.58 1.70 2.69
N THR A 242 -16.02 2.92 2.58
CA THR A 242 -15.72 3.56 1.30
C THR A 242 -14.65 2.76 0.52
N LEU A 243 -13.56 2.36 1.19
CA LEU A 243 -12.51 1.52 0.58
C LEU A 243 -13.09 0.20 0.05
N GLY A 244 -14.01 -0.41 0.80
CA GLY A 244 -14.73 -1.62 0.36
C GLY A 244 -15.56 -1.41 -0.90
N ALA A 245 -16.22 -0.25 -1.04
CA ALA A 245 -16.96 0.11 -2.25
C ALA A 245 -16.02 0.35 -3.45
N LEU A 246 -14.91 1.06 -3.23
CA LEU A 246 -13.89 1.30 -4.24
C LEU A 246 -13.22 0.00 -4.71
N ALA A 247 -12.90 -0.92 -3.80
CA ALA A 247 -12.36 -2.23 -4.15
C ALA A 247 -13.32 -3.04 -5.03
N LYS A 248 -14.64 -3.00 -4.75
CA LYS A 248 -15.65 -3.63 -5.62
C LYS A 248 -15.67 -3.01 -7.01
N ARG A 249 -15.57 -1.68 -7.10
CA ARG A 249 -15.48 -0.97 -8.37
C ARG A 249 -14.22 -1.36 -9.15
N GLY A 250 -13.05 -1.50 -8.47
CA GLY A 250 -11.83 -2.00 -9.08
C GLY A 250 -11.99 -3.37 -9.76
N LEU A 251 -12.81 -4.25 -9.17
CA LEU A 251 -13.09 -5.56 -9.76
C LEU A 251 -13.86 -5.50 -11.09
N GLU A 252 -14.69 -4.48 -11.28
CA GLU A 252 -15.43 -4.27 -12.54
C GLU A 252 -14.48 -3.85 -13.66
N TYR A 253 -13.37 -3.20 -13.33
CA TYR A 253 -12.28 -2.84 -14.24
C TYR A 253 -11.22 -3.95 -14.41
N GLY A 254 -11.35 -5.07 -13.69
CA GLY A 254 -10.35 -6.14 -13.69
C GLY A 254 -9.08 -5.82 -12.88
N VAL A 255 -9.11 -4.77 -12.07
CA VAL A 255 -7.99 -4.32 -11.24
C VAL A 255 -7.97 -5.05 -9.90
N GLN A 256 -6.81 -5.56 -9.53
CA GLN A 256 -6.57 -6.15 -8.21
C GLN A 256 -6.47 -5.06 -7.16
N CYS A 257 -7.19 -5.23 -6.03
CA CYS A 257 -7.17 -4.26 -4.93
C CYS A 257 -6.85 -4.96 -3.60
N MET A 258 -5.97 -4.35 -2.82
CA MET A 258 -5.78 -4.59 -1.39
C MET A 258 -6.42 -3.44 -0.61
N ILE A 259 -6.93 -3.71 0.58
CA ILE A 259 -7.45 -2.68 1.48
C ILE A 259 -6.52 -2.63 2.69
N GLU A 260 -5.95 -1.46 2.97
CA GLU A 260 -5.27 -1.19 4.23
C GLU A 260 -6.33 -0.97 5.30
N GLY A 261 -6.15 -1.57 6.44
CA GLY A 261 -7.13 -1.45 7.52
C GLY A 261 -8.25 -2.51 7.52
N PRO A 262 -8.98 -2.57 8.64
CA PRO A 262 -8.81 -1.75 9.86
C PRO A 262 -7.60 -2.17 10.73
N GLY A 263 -6.47 -2.45 10.19
CA GLY A 263 -5.36 -3.16 10.82
C GLY A 263 -4.30 -2.34 11.55
N HIS A 264 -4.33 -1.02 11.45
CA HIS A 264 -3.34 -0.18 12.14
C HIS A 264 -3.69 0.10 13.59
#